data_c00d64c77308745f92e877a8a93e4a12
#
_entry.id   c00d64c77308745f92e877a8a93e4a12
#
_cell.length_a   1.000
_cell.length_b   1.000
_cell.length_c   1.000
_cell.angle_alpha   90.00
_cell.angle_beta   90.00
_cell.angle_gamma   90.00
#
_symmetry.space_group_name_H-M   'P 1'
#
loop_
_entity.id
_entity.type
_entity.pdbx_description
1 polymer ?
#
loop_
_entity_poly.entity_id
_entity_poly.type
_entity_poly.pdbx_seq_one_letter_code
_entity_poly.pdbx_strand_id
1 'polypeptide(L)'
;DPPWAYKVWSKKGAGRSAESHYPTMDIAAIKALPVGELADKDCALFLWITFPMLREAWGVMDAWGFTFKTVAFVWIKQCRKSDGLFTGMGYWTRANAEICLLATRGHPKRAARDVKQVILSHVERHSQKPEEARRRIEALMGDVPRIELFARASPPGWDVWGNEVASDIRLAERM
;
A
#
# COMPACT_ATOMS: atom_id res chain seq x y z
N ASP A 1 2.47 1.27 -0.77
CA ASP A 1 2.72 0.51 0.48
C ASP A 1 3.91 1.10 1.23
N PRO A 2 3.75 2.26 1.88
CA PRO A 2 4.84 2.88 2.63
C PRO A 2 5.36 1.96 3.74
N PRO A 3 6.66 2.02 4.04
CA PRO A 3 7.27 1.23 5.11
C PRO A 3 6.95 1.86 6.49
N TRP A 4 5.69 1.73 6.90
CA TRP A 4 5.15 2.33 8.11
C TRP A 4 5.96 1.95 9.35
N ALA A 5 6.43 2.95 10.11
CA ALA A 5 7.01 2.76 11.43
C ALA A 5 5.89 2.79 12.49
N TYR A 6 5.73 1.73 13.28
CA TYR A 6 4.79 1.71 14.39
C TYR A 6 5.38 1.01 15.61
N LYS A 7 5.04 1.50 16.80
CA LYS A 7 5.54 0.95 18.05
C LYS A 7 4.94 -0.42 18.34
N VAL A 8 5.77 -1.42 18.59
CA VAL A 8 5.35 -2.69 19.14
C VAL A 8 5.30 -2.64 20.68
N TRP A 9 4.26 -3.22 21.28
CA TRP A 9 4.00 -3.15 22.72
C TRP A 9 4.95 -3.97 23.58
N SER A 10 5.69 -4.92 23.03
CA SER A 10 6.60 -5.75 23.82
C SER A 10 7.90 -6.07 23.09
N LYS A 11 8.99 -6.22 23.87
CA LYS A 11 10.30 -6.70 23.36
C LYS A 11 10.21 -8.07 22.67
N LYS A 12 9.28 -8.94 23.10
CA LYS A 12 9.03 -10.25 22.45
C LYS A 12 8.39 -10.12 21.06
N GLY A 13 7.70 -9.01 20.78
CA GLY A 13 7.14 -8.69 19.46
C GLY A 13 8.12 -8.02 18.49
N ALA A 14 9.23 -7.46 19.01
CA ALA A 14 10.17 -6.68 18.21
C ALA A 14 10.82 -7.50 17.07
N GLY A 15 11.15 -8.77 17.29
CA GLY A 15 11.72 -9.64 16.24
C GLY A 15 10.75 -10.03 15.12
N ARG A 16 9.48 -9.64 15.21
CA ARG A 16 8.43 -9.87 14.21
C ARG A 16 7.84 -8.55 13.68
N SER A 17 8.42 -7.42 14.09
CA SER A 17 8.01 -6.09 13.61
C SER A 17 8.55 -5.81 12.22
N ALA A 18 7.95 -4.84 11.52
CA ALA A 18 8.42 -4.39 10.22
C ALA A 18 9.90 -3.95 10.26
N GLU A 19 10.30 -3.28 11.34
CA GLU A 19 11.68 -2.78 11.58
C GLU A 19 12.74 -3.88 11.60
N SER A 20 12.38 -5.12 11.94
CA SER A 20 13.30 -6.26 11.90
C SER A 20 13.51 -6.86 10.50
N HIS A 21 12.71 -6.44 9.52
CA HIS A 21 12.71 -7.00 8.17
C HIS A 21 13.13 -5.99 7.10
N TYR A 22 12.88 -4.69 7.31
CA TYR A 22 13.27 -3.63 6.38
C TYR A 22 13.32 -2.26 7.10
N PRO A 23 14.08 -1.27 6.56
CA PRO A 23 14.09 0.09 7.10
C PRO A 23 12.68 0.69 7.03
N THR A 24 12.18 1.15 8.16
CA THR A 24 10.91 1.88 8.23
C THR A 24 11.15 3.39 8.09
N MET A 25 10.11 4.11 7.69
CA MET A 25 10.12 5.57 7.63
C MET A 25 9.14 6.13 8.66
N ASP A 26 9.51 7.25 9.30
CA ASP A 26 8.55 7.97 10.12
C ASP A 26 7.47 8.66 9.27
N ILE A 27 6.38 9.03 9.91
CA ILE A 27 5.22 9.64 9.22
C ILE A 27 5.58 10.98 8.59
N ALA A 28 6.47 11.77 9.22
CA ALA A 28 6.88 13.06 8.68
C ALA A 28 7.69 12.87 7.38
N ALA A 29 8.62 11.92 7.36
CA ALA A 29 9.38 11.57 6.16
C ALA A 29 8.48 11.05 5.03
N ILE A 30 7.49 10.18 5.33
CA ILE A 30 6.52 9.72 4.32
C ILE A 30 5.71 10.89 3.75
N LYS A 31 5.22 11.79 4.59
CA LYS A 31 4.47 13.00 4.16
C LYS A 31 5.32 13.95 3.32
N ALA A 32 6.61 14.05 3.60
CA ALA A 32 7.54 14.95 2.91
C ALA A 32 7.87 14.50 1.48
N LEU A 33 7.63 13.23 1.13
CA LEU A 33 7.84 12.76 -0.22
C LEU A 33 6.97 13.53 -1.23
N PRO A 34 7.54 14.03 -2.33
CA PRO A 34 6.84 14.87 -3.30
C PRO A 34 5.94 14.04 -4.24
N VAL A 35 5.13 13.13 -3.70
CA VAL A 35 4.25 12.24 -4.46
C VAL A 35 3.25 13.02 -5.31
N GLY A 36 2.77 14.16 -4.81
CA GLY A 36 1.89 15.03 -5.55
C GLY A 36 2.49 15.59 -6.85
N GLU A 37 3.82 15.62 -6.99
CA GLU A 37 4.50 16.05 -8.21
C GLU A 37 4.49 14.99 -9.32
N LEU A 38 4.33 13.70 -8.95
CA LEU A 38 4.18 12.59 -9.88
C LEU A 38 2.75 12.47 -10.41
N ALA A 39 1.79 13.01 -9.66
CA ALA A 39 0.37 12.83 -9.96
C ALA A 39 -0.08 13.81 -11.05
N ASP A 40 -0.77 13.28 -12.07
CA ASP A 40 -1.51 14.10 -13.02
C ASP A 40 -2.65 14.86 -12.30
N LYS A 41 -3.25 15.83 -13.02
CA LYS A 41 -4.42 16.58 -12.54
C LYS A 41 -5.58 15.67 -12.12
N ASP A 42 -5.78 14.57 -12.83
CA ASP A 42 -6.79 13.54 -12.56
C ASP A 42 -6.09 12.21 -12.26
N CYS A 43 -5.91 11.91 -10.98
CA CYS A 43 -5.11 10.77 -10.53
C CYS A 43 -5.79 10.01 -9.40
N ALA A 44 -5.65 8.69 -9.39
CA ALA A 44 -6.07 7.81 -8.29
C ALA A 44 -4.86 7.30 -7.51
N LEU A 45 -4.96 7.34 -6.18
CA LEU A 45 -3.99 6.79 -5.24
C LEU A 45 -4.57 5.56 -4.57
N PHE A 46 -3.83 4.45 -4.62
CA PHE A 46 -4.11 3.23 -3.89
C PHE A 46 -3.07 3.06 -2.78
N LEU A 47 -3.49 3.26 -1.54
CA LEU A 47 -2.60 3.33 -0.38
C LEU A 47 -2.81 2.14 0.54
N TRP A 48 -1.87 1.20 0.57
CA TRP A 48 -1.87 0.12 1.55
C TRP A 48 -1.51 0.62 2.94
N ILE A 49 -2.28 0.20 3.91
CA ILE A 49 -2.07 0.53 5.31
C ILE A 49 -2.22 -0.70 6.21
N THR A 50 -1.55 -0.66 7.35
CA THR A 50 -1.87 -1.52 8.49
C THR A 50 -2.90 -0.82 9.37
N PHE A 51 -3.81 -1.56 10.02
CA PHE A 51 -4.89 -0.97 10.82
C PHE A 51 -4.41 0.01 11.90
N PRO A 52 -3.29 -0.24 12.61
CA PRO A 52 -2.77 0.73 13.59
C PRO A 52 -2.40 2.09 12.99
N MET A 53 -2.10 2.15 11.69
CA MET A 53 -1.71 3.37 10.97
C MET A 53 -2.88 4.07 10.24
N LEU A 54 -4.10 3.58 10.43
CA LEU A 54 -5.27 4.10 9.73
C LEU A 54 -5.46 5.61 9.94
N ARG A 55 -5.25 6.10 11.15
CA ARG A 55 -5.38 7.52 11.49
C ARG A 55 -4.36 8.38 10.75
N GLU A 56 -3.12 7.92 10.65
CA GLU A 56 -2.00 8.62 10.04
C GLU A 56 -2.12 8.66 8.51
N ALA A 57 -2.78 7.67 7.92
CA ALA A 57 -2.97 7.58 6.47
C ALA A 57 -3.70 8.80 5.88
N TRP A 58 -4.65 9.39 6.61
CA TRP A 58 -5.34 10.63 6.18
C TRP A 58 -4.35 11.77 5.98
N GLY A 59 -3.50 12.02 6.99
CA GLY A 59 -2.49 13.07 6.88
C GLY A 59 -1.46 12.84 5.78
N VAL A 60 -1.20 11.58 5.41
CA VAL A 60 -0.32 11.25 4.27
C VAL A 60 -1.03 11.57 2.95
N MET A 61 -2.29 11.14 2.79
CA MET A 61 -3.08 11.44 1.58
C MET A 61 -3.22 12.95 1.38
N ASP A 62 -3.53 13.70 2.43
CA ASP A 62 -3.64 15.16 2.39
C ASP A 62 -2.31 15.83 2.01
N ALA A 63 -1.19 15.40 2.61
CA ALA A 63 0.15 15.92 2.29
C ALA A 63 0.55 15.69 0.83
N TRP A 64 0.09 14.58 0.23
CA TRP A 64 0.34 14.24 -1.15
C TRP A 64 -0.67 14.87 -2.13
N GLY A 65 -1.67 15.59 -1.62
CA GLY A 65 -2.68 16.29 -2.41
C GLY A 65 -3.82 15.42 -2.93
N PHE A 66 -4.16 14.36 -2.17
CA PHE A 66 -5.26 13.45 -2.50
C PHE A 66 -6.37 13.51 -1.45
N THR A 67 -7.60 13.34 -1.91
CA THR A 67 -8.79 13.27 -1.06
C THR A 67 -9.28 11.83 -0.96
N PHE A 68 -9.45 11.32 0.27
CA PHE A 68 -9.98 10.00 0.53
C PHE A 68 -11.36 9.79 -0.11
N LYS A 69 -11.60 8.63 -0.67
CA LYS A 69 -12.88 8.23 -1.26
C LYS A 69 -13.50 7.02 -0.57
N THR A 70 -12.74 5.94 -0.44
CA THR A 70 -13.25 4.68 0.12
C THR A 70 -12.10 3.71 0.39
N VAL A 71 -12.43 2.54 0.91
CA VAL A 71 -11.53 1.37 0.91
C VAL A 71 -11.65 0.69 -0.46
N ALA A 72 -10.55 0.69 -1.21
CA ALA A 72 -10.50 0.03 -2.51
C ALA A 72 -10.52 -1.49 -2.35
N PHE A 73 -9.62 -2.02 -1.51
CA PHE A 73 -9.49 -3.46 -1.30
C PHE A 73 -9.38 -3.81 0.18
N VAL A 74 -9.96 -4.96 0.51
CA VAL A 74 -9.75 -5.67 1.77
C VAL A 74 -9.11 -7.00 1.42
N TRP A 75 -7.84 -7.18 1.77
CA TRP A 75 -7.14 -8.42 1.58
C TRP A 75 -7.32 -9.30 2.80
N ILE A 76 -8.06 -10.39 2.64
CA ILE A 76 -8.18 -11.47 3.62
C ILE A 76 -7.08 -12.48 3.35
N LYS A 77 -6.17 -12.64 4.31
CA LYS A 77 -4.99 -13.47 4.17
C LYS A 77 -5.31 -14.93 4.42
N GLN A 78 -4.91 -15.79 3.49
CA GLN A 78 -4.91 -17.25 3.67
C GLN A 78 -3.53 -17.74 4.09
N CYS A 79 -3.48 -18.88 4.75
CA CYS A 79 -2.23 -19.54 5.11
C CYS A 79 -1.44 -19.91 3.85
N ARG A 80 -0.10 -19.86 3.94
CA ARG A 80 0.79 -20.11 2.79
C ARG A 80 0.61 -21.46 2.12
N LYS A 81 0.19 -22.49 2.89
CA LYS A 81 0.11 -23.90 2.42
C LYS A 81 -1.29 -24.50 2.57
N SER A 82 -2.31 -23.69 2.88
CA SER A 82 -3.68 -24.16 3.03
C SER A 82 -4.67 -23.03 2.82
N ASP A 83 -5.91 -23.34 2.49
CA ASP A 83 -6.99 -22.35 2.29
C ASP A 83 -7.56 -21.78 3.60
N GLY A 84 -7.03 -22.24 4.75
CA GLY A 84 -7.39 -21.67 6.05
C GLY A 84 -6.95 -20.21 6.18
N LEU A 85 -7.67 -19.45 7.01
CA LEU A 85 -7.31 -18.06 7.24
C LEU A 85 -6.00 -17.94 8.04
N PHE A 86 -5.10 -17.11 7.54
CA PHE A 86 -3.88 -16.77 8.27
C PHE A 86 -4.23 -15.98 9.52
N THR A 87 -3.56 -16.29 10.63
CA THR A 87 -3.74 -15.57 11.89
C THR A 87 -2.43 -14.94 12.34
N GLY A 88 -2.37 -13.63 12.27
CA GLY A 88 -1.23 -12.84 12.75
C GLY A 88 -1.37 -12.42 14.21
N MET A 89 -0.42 -11.63 14.70
CA MET A 89 -0.41 -11.13 16.09
C MET A 89 -1.55 -10.14 16.35
N GLY A 90 -1.62 -9.08 15.55
CA GLY A 90 -2.65 -8.04 15.62
C GLY A 90 -2.59 -7.17 16.88
N TYR A 91 -3.51 -6.22 16.94
CA TYR A 91 -3.75 -5.31 18.06
C TYR A 91 -5.12 -5.64 18.66
N TRP A 92 -5.18 -6.03 19.92
CA TRP A 92 -6.38 -6.51 20.62
C TRP A 92 -6.97 -7.79 20.00
N THR A 93 -7.29 -7.78 18.72
CA THR A 93 -7.74 -8.93 17.97
C THR A 93 -6.64 -9.51 17.10
N ARG A 94 -6.74 -10.79 16.71
CA ARG A 94 -5.80 -11.41 15.78
C ARG A 94 -5.97 -10.85 14.38
N ALA A 95 -4.87 -10.35 13.80
CA ALA A 95 -4.89 -9.75 12.47
C ALA A 95 -4.83 -10.83 11.38
N ASN A 96 -5.74 -10.75 10.43
CA ASN A 96 -5.74 -11.59 9.23
C ASN A 96 -6.13 -10.83 7.97
N ALA A 97 -6.24 -9.51 8.05
CA ALA A 97 -6.56 -8.66 6.92
C ALA A 97 -5.63 -7.44 6.84
N GLU A 98 -5.51 -6.90 5.64
CA GLU A 98 -4.98 -5.56 5.37
C GLU A 98 -5.93 -4.82 4.44
N ILE A 99 -5.90 -3.50 4.47
CA ILE A 99 -6.73 -2.67 3.60
C ILE A 99 -5.90 -1.76 2.71
N CYS A 100 -6.43 -1.52 1.52
CA CYS A 100 -5.93 -0.55 0.56
C CYS A 100 -6.96 0.57 0.43
N LEU A 101 -6.57 1.78 0.78
CA LEU A 101 -7.43 2.96 0.66
C LEU A 101 -7.39 3.50 -0.77
N LEU A 102 -8.51 4.03 -1.24
CA LEU A 102 -8.61 4.80 -2.47
C LEU A 102 -8.77 6.28 -2.14
N ALA A 103 -7.89 7.08 -2.69
CA ALA A 103 -7.99 8.53 -2.70
C ALA A 103 -7.86 9.06 -4.13
N THR A 104 -8.37 10.24 -4.41
CA THR A 104 -8.30 10.85 -5.75
C THR A 104 -7.82 12.28 -5.68
N ARG A 105 -7.18 12.69 -6.76
CA ARG A 105 -6.92 14.08 -7.13
C ARG A 105 -7.70 14.36 -8.41
N GLY A 106 -8.40 15.50 -8.49
CA GLY A 106 -9.27 15.79 -9.63
C GLY A 106 -10.39 14.76 -9.80
N HIS A 107 -10.64 14.37 -11.03
CA HIS A 107 -11.76 13.51 -11.40
C HIS A 107 -11.34 12.32 -12.29
N PRO A 108 -10.50 11.40 -11.78
CA PRO A 108 -10.09 10.22 -12.55
C PRO A 108 -11.31 9.37 -12.89
N LYS A 109 -11.34 8.81 -14.10
CA LYS A 109 -12.45 7.96 -14.57
C LYS A 109 -12.12 6.49 -14.36
N ARG A 110 -13.14 5.69 -14.03
CA ARG A 110 -13.03 4.23 -14.00
C ARG A 110 -13.26 3.67 -15.41
N ALA A 111 -12.46 2.67 -15.78
CA ALA A 111 -12.67 1.88 -16.99
C ALA A 111 -13.69 0.75 -16.76
N ALA A 112 -13.62 0.08 -15.60
CA ALA A 112 -14.54 -0.98 -15.20
C ALA A 112 -15.39 -0.58 -13.97
N ARG A 113 -16.54 -1.25 -13.80
CA ARG A 113 -17.51 -0.98 -12.72
C ARG A 113 -17.80 -2.19 -11.84
N ASP A 114 -17.22 -3.34 -12.15
CA ASP A 114 -17.50 -4.64 -11.54
C ASP A 114 -16.32 -5.21 -10.75
N VAL A 115 -15.25 -4.45 -10.59
CA VAL A 115 -14.07 -4.84 -9.82
C VAL A 115 -14.44 -5.04 -8.34
N LYS A 116 -14.17 -6.24 -7.83
CA LYS A 116 -14.56 -6.63 -6.47
C LYS A 116 -13.58 -6.08 -5.42
N GLN A 117 -14.10 -5.73 -4.25
CA GLN A 117 -13.34 -5.15 -3.15
C GLN A 117 -12.53 -6.20 -2.37
N VAL A 118 -13.12 -7.35 -2.03
CA VAL A 118 -12.45 -8.37 -1.24
C VAL A 118 -11.49 -9.18 -2.09
N ILE A 119 -10.24 -9.30 -1.62
CA ILE A 119 -9.22 -10.19 -2.15
C ILE A 119 -9.00 -11.30 -1.13
N LEU A 120 -9.16 -12.54 -1.53
CA LEU A 120 -8.84 -13.71 -0.72
C LEU A 120 -7.65 -14.41 -1.39
N SER A 121 -6.49 -14.39 -0.74
CA SER A 121 -5.28 -14.99 -1.29
C SER A 121 -4.27 -15.39 -0.23
N HIS A 122 -3.39 -16.32 -0.59
CA HIS A 122 -2.33 -16.81 0.27
C HIS A 122 -1.30 -15.71 0.57
N VAL A 123 -0.73 -15.75 1.78
CA VAL A 123 0.44 -14.97 2.10
C VAL A 123 1.66 -15.56 1.39
N GLU A 124 2.48 -14.70 0.79
CA GLU A 124 3.71 -15.08 0.11
C GLU A 124 4.93 -14.69 0.94
N ARG A 125 5.79 -13.79 0.41
CA ARG A 125 6.91 -13.23 1.17
C ARG A 125 6.40 -12.25 2.22
N HIS A 126 7.21 -12.00 3.24
CA HIS A 126 6.87 -11.02 4.27
C HIS A 126 6.46 -9.68 3.63
N SER A 127 5.32 -9.15 4.06
CA SER A 127 4.75 -7.86 3.61
C SER A 127 4.45 -7.72 2.11
N GLN A 128 4.63 -8.76 1.30
CA GLN A 128 4.28 -8.72 -0.12
C GLN A 128 2.77 -8.66 -0.27
N LYS A 129 2.29 -7.65 -1.03
CA LYS A 129 0.87 -7.50 -1.34
C LYS A 129 0.47 -8.45 -2.48
N PRO A 130 -0.80 -8.90 -2.52
CA PRO A 130 -1.25 -9.83 -3.55
C PRO A 130 -1.19 -9.18 -4.93
N GLU A 131 -0.66 -9.92 -5.91
CA GLU A 131 -0.59 -9.47 -7.30
C GLU A 131 -1.99 -9.21 -7.90
N GLU A 132 -2.99 -9.91 -7.40
CA GLU A 132 -4.39 -9.67 -7.73
C GLU A 132 -4.81 -8.21 -7.53
N ALA A 133 -4.23 -7.49 -6.57
CA ALA A 133 -4.52 -6.08 -6.36
C ALA A 133 -4.08 -5.24 -7.57
N ARG A 134 -2.88 -5.48 -8.13
CA ARG A 134 -2.42 -4.78 -9.34
C ARG A 134 -3.33 -5.06 -10.51
N ARG A 135 -3.69 -6.32 -10.75
CA ARG A 135 -4.62 -6.71 -11.83
C ARG A 135 -5.98 -6.01 -11.69
N ARG A 136 -6.50 -5.87 -10.47
CA ARG A 136 -7.75 -5.16 -10.21
C ARG A 136 -7.63 -3.66 -10.40
N ILE A 137 -6.49 -3.06 -10.04
CA ILE A 137 -6.22 -1.64 -10.32
C ILE A 137 -6.17 -1.41 -11.83
N GLU A 138 -5.49 -2.26 -12.58
CA GLU A 138 -5.43 -2.19 -14.05
C GLU A 138 -6.81 -2.32 -14.69
N ALA A 139 -7.61 -3.27 -14.24
CA ALA A 139 -8.99 -3.43 -14.71
C ALA A 139 -9.85 -2.22 -14.37
N LEU A 140 -9.72 -1.69 -13.14
CA LEU A 140 -10.50 -0.54 -12.67
C LEU A 140 -10.16 0.75 -13.40
N MET A 141 -8.86 1.03 -13.63
CA MET A 141 -8.38 2.29 -14.16
C MET A 141 -8.15 2.27 -15.68
N GLY A 142 -8.03 1.08 -16.27
CA GLY A 142 -7.72 0.92 -17.69
C GLY A 142 -6.24 1.17 -18.00
N ASP A 143 -5.96 1.40 -19.30
CA ASP A 143 -4.61 1.66 -19.78
C ASP A 143 -4.23 3.13 -19.56
N VAL A 144 -3.70 3.40 -18.37
CA VAL A 144 -3.20 4.72 -17.95
C VAL A 144 -1.80 4.58 -17.37
N PRO A 145 -0.97 5.65 -17.41
CA PRO A 145 0.31 5.67 -16.72
C PRO A 145 0.15 5.33 -15.24
N ARG A 146 1.02 4.48 -14.72
CA ARG A 146 0.95 3.98 -13.35
C ARG A 146 2.33 3.74 -12.76
N ILE A 147 2.45 4.00 -11.48
CA ILE A 147 3.70 3.81 -10.73
C ILE A 147 3.42 3.14 -9.40
N GLU A 148 4.29 2.21 -9.00
CA GLU A 148 4.32 1.65 -7.65
C GLU A 148 5.46 2.27 -6.85
N LEU A 149 5.11 2.95 -5.76
CA LEU A 149 6.09 3.51 -4.82
C LEU A 149 6.39 2.49 -3.72
N PHE A 150 7.64 2.50 -3.24
CA PHE A 150 8.17 1.48 -2.33
C PHE A 150 8.11 0.07 -2.92
N ALA A 151 8.32 -0.01 -4.23
CA ALA A 151 8.22 -1.25 -4.98
C ALA A 151 9.33 -2.23 -4.59
N ARG A 152 8.99 -3.52 -4.59
CA ARG A 152 9.89 -4.64 -4.32
C ARG A 152 10.07 -5.56 -5.53
N ALA A 153 9.38 -5.25 -6.61
CA ALA A 153 9.47 -5.91 -7.91
C ALA A 153 9.11 -4.90 -8.99
N SER A 154 9.50 -5.18 -10.23
CA SER A 154 9.20 -4.33 -11.40
C SER A 154 8.18 -5.06 -12.28
N PRO A 155 6.88 -4.96 -12.01
CA PRO A 155 5.86 -5.62 -12.80
C PRO A 155 5.74 -4.96 -14.19
N PRO A 156 5.45 -5.74 -15.25
CA PRO A 156 5.28 -5.18 -16.59
C PRO A 156 4.19 -4.08 -16.64
N GLY A 157 4.50 -2.97 -17.29
CA GLY A 157 3.57 -1.85 -17.48
C GLY A 157 3.39 -0.93 -16.26
N TRP A 158 4.25 -1.06 -15.26
CA TRP A 158 4.33 -0.17 -14.11
C TRP A 158 5.72 0.47 -14.05
N ASP A 159 5.77 1.78 -13.87
CA ASP A 159 6.97 2.42 -13.35
C ASP A 159 7.13 2.06 -11.88
N VAL A 160 8.38 2.05 -11.38
CA VAL A 160 8.65 1.68 -9.99
C VAL A 160 9.61 2.66 -9.33
N TRP A 161 9.42 2.84 -8.02
CA TRP A 161 10.37 3.49 -7.15
C TRP A 161 10.45 2.74 -5.81
N GLY A 162 11.65 2.37 -5.39
CA GLY A 162 11.87 1.64 -4.15
C GLY A 162 13.31 1.22 -3.93
N ASN A 163 13.63 0.75 -2.74
CA ASN A 163 15.00 0.36 -2.36
C ASN A 163 15.40 -1.04 -2.87
N GLU A 164 14.45 -1.86 -3.26
CA GLU A 164 14.68 -3.24 -3.71
C GLU A 164 14.61 -3.39 -5.25
N VAL A 165 14.45 -2.28 -5.98
CA VAL A 165 14.30 -2.26 -7.44
C VAL A 165 15.19 -1.20 -8.06
N ALA A 166 15.53 -1.37 -9.36
CA ALA A 166 16.06 -0.26 -10.17
C ALA A 166 14.89 0.72 -10.42
N SER A 167 14.94 1.88 -9.79
CA SER A 167 13.85 2.87 -9.85
C SER A 167 13.84 3.60 -11.19
N ASP A 168 12.65 3.75 -11.78
CA ASP A 168 12.45 4.47 -13.05
C ASP A 168 12.44 6.00 -12.85
N ILE A 169 12.21 6.44 -11.62
CA ILE A 169 12.17 7.85 -11.25
C ILE A 169 13.06 8.16 -10.05
N ARG A 170 13.30 9.45 -9.83
CA ARG A 170 13.92 9.96 -8.60
C ARG A 170 12.91 10.80 -7.84
N LEU A 171 12.60 10.40 -6.60
CA LEU A 171 11.91 11.24 -5.64
C LEU A 171 12.97 11.91 -4.76
N ALA A 172 13.21 13.18 -4.98
CA ALA A 172 14.08 13.98 -4.09
C ALA A 172 13.25 14.34 -2.84
N GLU A 173 13.77 14.00 -1.65
CA GLU A 173 13.22 14.54 -0.41
C GLU A 173 13.31 16.07 -0.48
N ARG A 174 12.23 16.78 -0.16
CA ARG A 174 12.29 18.24 0.04
C ARG A 174 13.11 18.46 1.31
N MET A 175 14.31 19.06 1.13
CA MET A 175 15.10 19.59 2.25
C MET A 175 14.35 20.71 2.98
#